data_11251fe1efc44b64ac555ffd0be8b7be
#
_entry.id   11251fe1efc44b64ac555ffd0be8b7be
#
_cell.length_a   1.000
_cell.length_b   1.000
_cell.length_c   1.000
_cell.angle_alpha   90.00
_cell.angle_beta   90.00
_cell.angle_gamma   90.00
#
_symmetry.space_group_name_H-M   'P 1'
#
loop_
_entity.id
_entity.type
_entity.pdbx_description
1 polymer ?
#
loop_
_entity_poly.entity_id
_entity_poly.type
_entity_poly.pdbx_seq_one_letter_code
_entity_poly.pdbx_strand_id
1 'polypeptide(L)' 'MKYRIALHQSDEGYSVSVPGLPGCWSQGANEKEAVENIRDAIREYLSVVEEQLRGEEVREVEVTL' A
#
# COMPACT_ATOMS: atom_id res chain seq x y z
N MET A 1 2.69 -2.19 12.86
CA MET A 1 2.87 -0.95 12.10
C MET A 1 1.54 -0.47 11.55
N LYS A 2 1.29 0.81 11.63
CA LYS A 2 0.02 1.40 11.18
C LYS A 2 0.23 2.18 9.90
N TYR A 3 -0.66 1.97 8.93
CA TYR A 3 -0.69 2.75 7.70
C TYR A 3 -1.99 3.51 7.59
N ARG A 4 -1.90 4.71 7.08
CA ARG A 4 -3.10 5.48 6.74
C ARG A 4 -3.57 5.01 5.38
N ILE A 5 -4.87 4.80 5.26
CA ILE A 5 -5.49 4.43 3.99
C ILE A 5 -6.53 5.48 3.62
N ALA A 6 -6.75 5.63 2.34
CA ALA A 6 -7.79 6.52 1.81
C ALA A 6 -8.86 5.65 1.16
N LEU A 7 -10.09 5.77 1.66
CA LEU A 7 -11.25 5.04 1.14
C LEU A 7 -12.07 5.95 0.25
N HIS A 8 -12.49 5.43 -0.88
CA HIS A 8 -13.36 6.13 -1.80
C HIS A 8 -14.54 5.22 -2.20
N GLN A 9 -15.75 5.68 -1.91
CA GLN A 9 -16.96 4.95 -2.26
C GLN A 9 -17.45 5.40 -3.63
N SER A 10 -17.84 4.45 -4.46
CA SER A 10 -18.46 4.71 -5.77
C SER A 10 -19.64 3.78 -5.97
N ASP A 11 -20.35 3.94 -7.09
CA ASP A 11 -21.47 3.08 -7.44
C ASP A 11 -21.05 1.62 -7.61
N GLU A 12 -19.78 1.37 -7.88
CA GLU A 12 -19.25 0.02 -8.09
C GLU A 12 -18.68 -0.62 -6.83
N GLY A 13 -18.66 0.12 -5.71
CA GLY A 13 -18.12 -0.38 -4.45
C GLY A 13 -17.12 0.60 -3.83
N TYR A 14 -16.10 0.06 -3.20
CA TYR A 14 -15.07 0.85 -2.54
C TYR A 14 -13.71 0.66 -3.20
N SER A 15 -12.99 1.75 -3.34
CA SER A 15 -11.57 1.69 -3.67
C SER A 15 -10.77 2.20 -2.47
N VAL A 16 -9.56 1.73 -2.35
CA VAL A 16 -8.70 2.07 -1.22
C VAL A 16 -7.26 2.19 -1.69
N SER A 17 -6.57 3.18 -1.17
CA SER A 17 -5.15 3.39 -1.49
C SER A 17 -4.37 3.68 -0.22
N VAL A 18 -3.05 3.56 -0.32
CA VAL A 18 -2.14 3.88 0.77
C VAL A 18 -1.28 5.06 0.31
N PRO A 19 -1.57 6.28 0.78
CA PRO A 19 -0.82 7.46 0.33
C PRO A 19 0.68 7.36 0.57
N GLY A 20 1.11 6.67 1.61
CA GLY A 20 2.52 6.48 1.91
C GLY A 20 3.23 5.43 1.06
N LEU A 21 2.49 4.66 0.25
CA LEU A 21 3.04 3.61 -0.60
C LEU A 21 2.53 3.82 -2.03
N PRO A 22 3.21 4.63 -2.84
CA PRO A 22 2.75 4.93 -4.20
C PRO A 22 2.49 3.69 -5.04
N GLY A 23 1.33 3.64 -5.67
CA GLY A 23 0.92 2.50 -6.47
C GLY A 23 0.29 1.35 -5.68
N CYS A 24 0.23 1.46 -4.37
CA CYS A 24 -0.44 0.44 -3.53
C CYS A 24 -1.91 0.81 -3.38
N TRP A 25 -2.78 0.02 -4.00
CA TRP A 25 -4.22 0.24 -3.92
C TRP A 25 -4.96 -1.08 -4.07
N SER A 26 -6.23 -1.09 -3.67
CA SER A 26 -7.08 -2.24 -3.82
C SER A 26 -8.55 -1.80 -3.90
N GLN A 27 -9.46 -2.74 -3.94
CA GLN A 27 -10.88 -2.47 -4.03
C GLN A 27 -11.66 -3.59 -3.37
N GLY A 28 -12.95 -3.34 -3.12
CA GLY A 28 -13.85 -4.33 -2.56
C GLY A 28 -15.30 -3.90 -2.75
N ALA A 29 -16.22 -4.84 -2.60
CA ALA A 29 -17.64 -4.58 -2.72
C ALA A 29 -18.19 -3.75 -1.55
N ASN A 30 -17.52 -3.81 -0.40
CA ASN A 30 -17.85 -3.05 0.79
C ASN A 30 -16.57 -2.63 1.51
N GLU A 31 -16.72 -1.81 2.54
CA GLU A 31 -15.57 -1.28 3.26
C GLU A 31 -14.72 -2.39 3.88
N LYS A 32 -15.36 -3.39 4.50
CA LYS A 32 -14.65 -4.49 5.15
C LYS A 32 -13.78 -5.24 4.15
N GLU A 33 -14.33 -5.56 2.99
CA GLU A 33 -13.62 -6.27 1.95
C GLU A 33 -12.46 -5.43 1.40
N ALA A 34 -12.69 -4.13 1.17
CA ALA A 34 -11.64 -3.23 0.70
C ALA A 34 -10.48 -3.15 1.70
N VAL A 35 -10.79 -3.06 2.99
CA VAL A 35 -9.78 -3.01 4.04
C VAL A 35 -8.98 -4.31 4.12
N GLU A 36 -9.64 -5.46 4.03
CA GLU A 36 -8.95 -6.75 4.01
C GLU A 36 -8.04 -6.86 2.80
N ASN A 37 -8.52 -6.43 1.64
CA ASN A 37 -7.76 -6.50 0.40
C ASN A 37 -6.55 -5.56 0.42
N ILE A 38 -6.68 -4.37 1.00
CA ILE A 38 -5.54 -3.45 1.07
C ILE A 38 -4.45 -3.98 2.03
N ARG A 39 -4.83 -4.70 3.07
CA ARG A 39 -3.84 -5.34 3.95
C ARG A 39 -2.97 -6.32 3.17
N ASP A 40 -3.58 -7.14 2.35
CA ASP A 40 -2.87 -8.08 1.49
C ASP A 40 -2.00 -7.37 0.46
N ALA A 41 -2.52 -6.30 -0.12
CA ALA A 41 -1.78 -5.48 -1.08
C ALA A 41 -0.54 -4.84 -0.44
N ILE A 42 -0.66 -4.37 0.79
CA ILE A 42 0.48 -3.81 1.53
C ILE A 42 1.55 -4.87 1.75
N ARG A 43 1.17 -6.07 2.15
CA ARG A 43 2.12 -7.17 2.36
C ARG A 43 2.87 -7.50 1.08
N GLU A 44 2.18 -7.61 -0.03
CA GLU A 44 2.79 -7.88 -1.32
C GLU A 44 3.71 -6.74 -1.76
N TYR A 45 3.26 -5.51 -1.58
CA TYR A 45 4.05 -4.33 -1.92
C TYR A 45 5.39 -4.32 -1.18
N LEU A 46 5.35 -4.51 0.14
CA LEU A 46 6.57 -4.51 0.95
C LEU A 46 7.49 -5.68 0.61
N SER A 47 6.92 -6.84 0.30
CA SER A 47 7.69 -8.02 -0.11
C SER A 47 8.44 -7.77 -1.42
N VAL A 48 7.79 -7.16 -2.40
CA VAL A 48 8.41 -6.83 -3.69
C VAL A 48 9.52 -5.80 -3.50
N VAL A 49 9.31 -4.79 -2.67
CA VAL A 49 10.33 -3.78 -2.38
C VAL A 49 11.57 -4.43 -1.75
N GLU A 50 11.39 -5.33 -0.80
CA GLU A 50 12.50 -6.07 -0.19
C GLU A 50 13.28 -6.89 -1.23
N GLU A 51 12.58 -7.58 -2.12
CA GLU A 51 13.22 -8.35 -3.18
C GLU A 51 14.02 -7.47 -4.12
N GLN A 52 13.50 -6.32 -4.48
CA GLN A 52 14.19 -5.37 -5.35
C GLN A 52 15.48 -4.84 -4.73
N LEU A 53 15.54 -4.77 -3.41
CA LEU A 53 16.74 -4.31 -2.70
C LEU A 53 17.78 -5.41 -2.48
N ARG A 54 17.42 -6.68 -2.71
CA ARG A 54 18.37 -7.78 -2.58
C ARG A 54 19.46 -7.67 -3.65
N GLY A 55 20.70 -7.81 -3.20
CA GLY A 55 21.85 -7.72 -4.12
C GLY A 55 22.22 -6.30 -4.52
N GLU A 56 21.43 -5.33 -4.11
CA GLU A 56 21.75 -3.93 -4.34
C GLU A 56 22.60 -3.39 -3.19
N GLU A 57 23.43 -2.42 -3.50
CA GLU A 57 24.16 -1.71 -2.49
C GLU A 57 23.27 -0.63 -1.90
N VAL A 58 22.78 -0.86 -0.68
CA VAL A 58 21.79 0.00 -0.04
C VAL A 58 22.47 1.06 0.82
N ARG A 59 22.06 2.31 0.67
CA ARG A 59 22.51 3.42 1.49
C ARG A 59 21.33 4.18 2.05
N GLU A 60 21.43 4.56 3.29
CA GLU A 60 20.44 5.44 3.89
C GLU A 60 20.89 6.88 3.68
N VAL A 61 19.93 7.69 3.22
CA VAL A 61 20.20 9.11 3.00
C VAL A 61 19.18 9.91 3.80
N GLU A 62 19.69 10.78 4.65
CA GLU A 62 18.84 11.68 5.40
C GLU A 62 18.55 12.91 4.56
N VAL A 63 17.26 13.23 4.40
CA VAL A 63 16.82 14.39 3.64
C VAL A 63 16.14 15.37 4.58
N THR A 64 16.70 16.58 4.66
CA THR A 64 16.11 17.67 5.45
C THR A 64 15.41 18.63 4.50
N LEU A 65 14.10 18.79 4.70
CA LEU A 65 13.29 19.68 3.88
C LEU A 65 13.00 21.00 4.58
#